data_f77f7a906de8eb2f728782512e5ed727
#
_entry.id   f77f7a906de8eb2f728782512e5ed727
#
_cell.length_a   1.000
_cell.length_b   1.000
_cell.length_c   1.000
_cell.angle_alpha   90.00
_cell.angle_beta   90.00
_cell.angle_gamma   90.00
#
_symmetry.space_group_name_H-M   'P 1'
#
loop_
_entity.id
_entity.type
_entity.pdbx_description
1 polymer ?
#
loop_
_entity_poly.entity_id
_entity_poly.type
_entity_poly.pdbx_seq_one_letter_code
_entity_poly.pdbx_strand_id
1 'polypeptide(L)'
;YASGYGILKSISNSTNHPDYDPKQGDQVLSCTVELHQLNDSLSYMAEPAIISRGELYYTLPYLQNDLGIKVRINPSSLDAYYPSSDSGKDAVLKENEEVTIEGYKIKFAGFNKEISKDQYASQPDDIAVAANFMITNPSGKQFNANPIFCIRNKEIKVFSDYLFDEHVKLSCYKIDPQTESVSVKFLKYETLNLMELEVAENAPRNDMIVIQSILFPGINMFWFGSLI
;
A
#
# COMPACT_ATOMS: atom_id res chain seq x y z
N TYR A 1 17.46 -12.61 -13.42
CA TYR A 1 18.65 -12.87 -12.61
C TYR A 1 19.55 -13.89 -13.31
N ALA A 2 20.79 -14.05 -12.88
CA ALA A 2 21.77 -14.82 -13.66
C ALA A 2 21.44 -16.32 -13.76
N SER A 3 20.85 -16.90 -12.72
CA SER A 3 20.49 -18.32 -12.66
C SER A 3 19.06 -18.66 -13.04
N GLY A 4 18.25 -17.66 -13.44
CA GLY A 4 16.84 -17.89 -13.75
C GLY A 4 16.11 -16.66 -14.28
N TYR A 5 14.77 -16.72 -14.23
CA TYR A 5 13.89 -15.63 -14.62
C TYR A 5 12.68 -15.55 -13.66
N GLY A 6 12.04 -14.40 -13.63
CA GLY A 6 10.82 -14.18 -12.85
C GLY A 6 9.66 -13.79 -13.76
N ILE A 7 8.47 -14.27 -13.41
CA ILE A 7 7.20 -13.89 -14.06
C ILE A 7 6.36 -13.12 -13.06
N LEU A 8 6.08 -11.85 -13.31
CA LEU A 8 5.18 -11.06 -12.50
C LEU A 8 3.74 -11.58 -12.68
N LYS A 9 3.09 -11.98 -11.59
CA LYS A 9 1.73 -12.53 -11.60
C LYS A 9 0.69 -11.49 -11.20
N SER A 10 0.97 -10.70 -10.17
CA SER A 10 0.04 -9.69 -9.66
C SER A 10 0.78 -8.57 -8.95
N ILE A 11 0.11 -7.42 -8.87
CA ILE A 11 0.52 -6.25 -8.10
C ILE A 11 -0.62 -5.91 -7.16
N SER A 12 -0.32 -5.50 -5.92
CA SER A 12 -1.33 -5.20 -4.90
C SER A 12 -0.92 -4.00 -4.06
N ASN A 13 -1.92 -3.31 -3.51
CA ASN A 13 -1.77 -2.24 -2.52
C ASN A 13 -1.88 -2.75 -1.07
N SER A 14 -1.79 -4.06 -0.87
CA SER A 14 -1.82 -4.70 0.45
C SER A 14 -0.77 -5.81 0.51
N THR A 15 -0.39 -6.19 1.71
CA THR A 15 0.52 -7.33 1.95
C THR A 15 0.13 -8.04 3.24
N ASN A 16 0.28 -9.37 3.23
CA ASN A 16 0.12 -10.23 4.41
C ASN A 16 1.47 -10.61 5.02
N HIS A 17 2.53 -9.85 4.72
CA HIS A 17 3.86 -10.15 5.24
C HIS A 17 3.86 -10.18 6.77
N PRO A 18 4.42 -11.21 7.43
CA PRO A 18 4.34 -11.38 8.89
C PRO A 18 5.01 -10.25 9.68
N ASP A 19 5.99 -9.58 9.09
CA ASP A 19 6.70 -8.46 9.72
C ASP A 19 6.03 -7.11 9.47
N TYR A 20 4.84 -7.09 8.84
CA TYR A 20 4.10 -5.88 8.56
C TYR A 20 2.98 -5.66 9.56
N ASP A 21 3.05 -4.53 10.26
CA ASP A 21 1.99 -4.00 11.11
C ASP A 21 1.36 -2.77 10.41
N PRO A 22 0.14 -2.90 9.84
CA PRO A 22 -0.50 -1.82 9.11
C PRO A 22 -0.71 -0.57 9.95
N LYS A 23 -0.32 0.58 9.43
CA LYS A 23 -0.58 1.88 10.04
C LYS A 23 -1.26 2.80 9.07
N GLN A 24 -2.03 3.71 9.66
CA GLN A 24 -2.75 4.69 8.86
C GLN A 24 -1.81 5.55 8.01
N GLY A 25 -2.17 5.71 6.74
CA GLY A 25 -1.41 6.49 5.77
C GLY A 25 -0.25 5.71 5.15
N ASP A 26 -0.10 4.43 5.45
CA ASP A 26 0.84 3.59 4.74
C ASP A 26 0.42 3.44 3.27
N GLN A 27 1.37 3.63 2.38
CA GLN A 27 1.23 3.27 0.99
C GLN A 27 1.99 1.96 0.77
N VAL A 28 1.25 0.90 0.50
CA VAL A 28 1.80 -0.45 0.34
C VAL A 28 1.85 -0.80 -1.13
N LEU A 29 3.00 -1.24 -1.61
CA LEU A 29 3.15 -1.84 -2.92
C LEU A 29 3.75 -3.22 -2.74
N SER A 30 3.03 -4.24 -3.17
CA SER A 30 3.49 -5.62 -3.17
C SER A 30 3.29 -6.25 -4.54
N CYS A 31 3.99 -7.33 -4.79
CA CYS A 31 3.76 -8.13 -5.99
C CYS A 31 3.97 -9.60 -5.70
N THR A 32 3.36 -10.43 -6.54
CA THR A 32 3.62 -11.85 -6.58
C THR A 32 4.44 -12.17 -7.83
N VAL A 33 5.60 -12.76 -7.64
CA VAL A 33 6.53 -13.14 -8.71
C VAL A 33 6.78 -14.63 -8.65
N GLU A 34 6.57 -15.33 -9.74
CA GLU A 34 6.98 -16.72 -9.90
C GLU A 34 8.41 -16.77 -10.40
N LEU A 35 9.30 -17.31 -9.57
CA LEU A 35 10.73 -17.46 -9.87
C LEU A 35 11.00 -18.82 -10.45
N HIS A 36 11.70 -18.89 -11.56
CA HIS A 36 12.13 -20.13 -12.23
C HIS A 36 13.65 -20.18 -12.30
N GLN A 37 14.24 -21.32 -11.98
CA GLN A 37 15.66 -21.59 -12.23
C GLN A 37 15.85 -22.20 -13.62
N LEU A 38 16.92 -21.84 -14.30
CA LEU A 38 17.22 -22.34 -15.65
C LEU A 38 17.49 -23.85 -15.68
N ASN A 39 18.01 -24.39 -14.59
CA ASN A 39 18.45 -25.79 -14.50
C ASN A 39 17.54 -26.65 -13.61
N ASP A 40 16.38 -26.14 -13.21
CA ASP A 40 15.43 -26.84 -12.37
C ASP A 40 14.01 -26.65 -12.90
N SER A 41 13.18 -27.68 -12.77
CA SER A 41 11.74 -27.59 -13.09
C SER A 41 10.91 -26.98 -11.95
N LEU A 42 11.54 -26.67 -10.82
CA LEU A 42 10.83 -26.07 -9.68
C LEU A 42 10.62 -24.57 -9.88
N SER A 43 9.45 -24.12 -9.45
CA SER A 43 9.14 -22.69 -9.37
C SER A 43 8.80 -22.29 -7.92
N TYR A 44 9.09 -21.05 -7.57
CA TYR A 44 8.90 -20.50 -6.23
C TYR A 44 8.10 -19.21 -6.34
N MET A 45 7.10 -19.05 -5.46
CA MET A 45 6.33 -17.81 -5.38
C MET A 45 7.01 -16.85 -4.41
N ALA A 46 7.41 -15.69 -4.91
CA ALA A 46 8.00 -14.60 -4.13
C ALA A 46 6.99 -13.48 -3.97
N GLU A 47 6.81 -12.98 -2.75
CA GLU A 47 5.88 -11.92 -2.40
C GLU A 47 6.58 -10.77 -1.67
N PRO A 48 7.51 -10.07 -2.34
CA PRO A 48 8.14 -8.89 -1.76
C PRO A 48 7.14 -7.75 -1.64
N ALA A 49 7.34 -6.88 -0.64
CA ALA A 49 6.58 -5.67 -0.49
C ALA A 49 7.48 -4.48 -0.13
N ILE A 50 7.00 -3.28 -0.39
CA ILE A 50 7.56 -2.02 0.08
C ILE A 50 6.45 -1.16 0.63
N ILE A 51 6.72 -0.49 1.74
CA ILE A 51 5.80 0.41 2.41
C ILE A 51 6.43 1.80 2.49
N SER A 52 5.68 2.82 2.08
CA SER A 52 5.98 4.21 2.40
C SER A 52 5.12 4.66 3.58
N ARG A 53 5.76 5.22 4.58
CA ARG A 53 5.11 5.80 5.76
C ARG A 53 5.64 7.21 5.97
N GLY A 54 4.92 8.19 5.43
CA GLY A 54 5.42 9.56 5.33
C GLY A 54 6.65 9.63 4.42
N GLU A 55 7.80 10.05 4.96
CA GLU A 55 9.06 10.13 4.22
C GLU A 55 9.94 8.86 4.36
N LEU A 56 9.48 7.86 5.09
CA LEU A 56 10.25 6.64 5.37
C LEU A 56 9.77 5.49 4.49
N TYR A 57 10.73 4.73 3.99
CA TYR A 57 10.48 3.50 3.22
C TYR A 57 10.91 2.28 4.02
N TYR A 58 10.05 1.27 4.04
CA TYR A 58 10.31 -0.04 4.64
C TYR A 58 10.22 -1.09 3.57
N THR A 59 11.30 -1.81 3.31
CA THR A 59 11.31 -2.92 2.37
C THR A 59 11.07 -4.22 3.12
N LEU A 60 10.14 -5.03 2.63
CA LEU A 60 9.87 -6.38 3.09
C LEU A 60 10.29 -7.34 1.97
N PRO A 61 11.55 -7.78 1.96
CA PRO A 61 12.05 -8.65 0.93
C PRO A 61 11.53 -10.08 1.10
N TYR A 62 11.29 -10.75 -0.01
CA TYR A 62 11.15 -12.19 0.00
C TYR A 62 12.53 -12.85 0.03
N LEU A 63 12.68 -13.86 0.89
CA LEU A 63 13.91 -14.63 1.06
C LEU A 63 13.64 -16.12 0.82
N GLN A 64 14.27 -16.68 -0.20
CA GLN A 64 14.30 -18.13 -0.40
C GLN A 64 15.65 -18.66 0.11
N ASN A 65 15.68 -19.05 1.37
CA ASN A 65 16.91 -19.41 2.07
C ASN A 65 17.66 -20.59 1.43
N ASP A 66 16.93 -21.60 0.94
CA ASP A 66 17.55 -22.80 0.34
C ASP A 66 18.33 -22.47 -0.94
N LEU A 67 17.90 -21.45 -1.66
CA LEU A 67 18.51 -21.01 -2.92
C LEU A 67 19.41 -19.79 -2.74
N GLY A 68 19.41 -19.14 -1.57
CA GLY A 68 20.11 -17.89 -1.34
C GLY A 68 19.58 -16.75 -2.21
N ILE A 69 18.29 -16.80 -2.59
CA ILE A 69 17.66 -15.75 -3.42
C ILE A 69 16.92 -14.76 -2.52
N LYS A 70 17.18 -13.48 -2.74
CA LYS A 70 16.48 -12.38 -2.11
C LYS A 70 15.85 -11.49 -3.19
N VAL A 71 14.55 -11.27 -3.10
CA VAL A 71 13.81 -10.39 -4.00
C VAL A 71 13.27 -9.19 -3.22
N ARG A 72 13.46 -7.99 -3.73
CA ARG A 72 12.88 -6.77 -3.18
C ARG A 72 12.34 -5.86 -4.27
N ILE A 73 11.36 -5.02 -3.91
CA ILE A 73 10.84 -3.96 -4.78
C ILE A 73 11.73 -2.74 -4.58
N ASN A 74 12.17 -2.13 -5.69
CA ASN A 74 12.90 -0.87 -5.63
C ASN A 74 11.95 0.26 -5.21
N PRO A 75 12.36 1.17 -4.30
CA PRO A 75 11.54 2.30 -3.85
C PRO A 75 11.02 3.20 -4.98
N SER A 76 11.76 3.34 -6.08
CA SER A 76 11.32 4.10 -7.27
C SER A 76 9.97 3.61 -7.83
N SER A 77 9.63 2.35 -7.61
CA SER A 77 8.35 1.78 -8.04
C SER A 77 7.16 2.39 -7.30
N LEU A 78 7.33 2.87 -6.06
CA LEU A 78 6.23 3.50 -5.32
C LEU A 78 5.70 4.76 -6.02
N ASP A 79 6.57 5.60 -6.54
CA ASP A 79 6.18 6.85 -7.21
C ASP A 79 5.36 6.59 -8.48
N ALA A 80 5.61 5.44 -9.13
CA ALA A 80 4.85 5.02 -10.30
C ALA A 80 3.41 4.60 -9.95
N TYR A 81 3.21 3.96 -8.79
CA TYR A 81 1.90 3.45 -8.36
C TYR A 81 1.15 4.39 -7.43
N TYR A 82 1.85 5.31 -6.75
CA TYR A 82 1.28 6.31 -5.86
C TYR A 82 1.67 7.72 -6.29
N PRO A 83 1.10 8.23 -7.39
CA PRO A 83 1.46 9.55 -7.87
C PRO A 83 1.13 10.61 -6.82
N SER A 84 2.11 11.45 -6.49
CA SER A 84 1.97 12.57 -5.57
C SER A 84 1.18 13.74 -6.20
N SER A 85 1.01 13.72 -7.52
CA SER A 85 0.36 14.79 -8.25
C SER A 85 -1.11 14.97 -7.84
N ASP A 86 -1.48 16.22 -7.59
CA ASP A 86 -2.86 16.67 -7.40
C ASP A 86 -3.51 17.21 -8.68
N SER A 87 -2.94 16.91 -9.84
CA SER A 87 -3.34 17.46 -11.14
C SER A 87 -4.60 16.83 -11.75
N GLY A 88 -5.37 16.08 -10.98
CA GLY A 88 -6.60 15.43 -11.43
C GLY A 88 -7.71 16.39 -11.83
N LYS A 89 -8.75 15.86 -12.49
CA LYS A 89 -9.96 16.59 -12.88
C LYS A 89 -10.99 16.56 -11.76
N ASP A 90 -11.56 17.73 -11.48
CA ASP A 90 -12.56 17.89 -10.44
C ASP A 90 -13.96 17.61 -10.98
N ALA A 91 -14.81 17.03 -10.14
CA ALA A 91 -16.23 16.87 -10.38
C ALA A 91 -17.02 17.04 -9.07
N VAL A 92 -18.27 17.46 -9.20
CA VAL A 92 -19.24 17.52 -8.10
C VAL A 92 -20.39 16.59 -8.45
N LEU A 93 -20.75 15.70 -7.53
CA LEU A 93 -21.75 14.65 -7.75
C LEU A 93 -22.71 14.59 -6.57
N LYS A 94 -24.00 14.44 -6.88
CA LYS A 94 -25.03 14.03 -5.91
C LYS A 94 -25.18 12.53 -5.89
N GLU A 95 -25.83 12.01 -4.87
CA GLU A 95 -26.09 10.58 -4.78
C GLU A 95 -26.84 10.07 -6.01
N ASN A 96 -26.37 8.95 -6.56
CA ASN A 96 -26.81 8.32 -7.80
C ASN A 96 -26.52 9.12 -9.09
N GLU A 97 -25.85 10.24 -9.01
CA GLU A 97 -25.40 10.99 -10.17
C GLU A 97 -24.14 10.36 -10.78
N GLU A 98 -24.01 10.48 -12.11
CA GLU A 98 -22.88 9.96 -12.88
C GLU A 98 -22.22 11.09 -13.67
N VAL A 99 -20.92 11.11 -13.73
CA VAL A 99 -20.11 11.98 -14.58
C VAL A 99 -19.15 11.17 -15.43
N THR A 100 -18.84 11.65 -16.62
CA THR A 100 -17.81 11.05 -17.46
C THR A 100 -16.55 11.90 -17.48
N ILE A 101 -15.43 11.34 -17.05
CA ILE A 101 -14.11 11.99 -17.05
C ILE A 101 -13.13 11.06 -17.77
N GLU A 102 -12.47 11.56 -18.82
CA GLU A 102 -11.47 10.81 -19.60
C GLU A 102 -11.98 9.45 -20.11
N GLY A 103 -13.27 9.35 -20.41
CA GLY A 103 -13.90 8.12 -20.86
C GLY A 103 -14.32 7.16 -19.73
N TYR A 104 -13.98 7.48 -18.47
CA TYR A 104 -14.46 6.75 -17.31
C TYR A 104 -15.78 7.35 -16.82
N LYS A 105 -16.77 6.48 -16.57
CA LYS A 105 -18.01 6.88 -15.93
C LYS A 105 -17.87 6.68 -14.43
N ILE A 106 -18.11 7.73 -13.68
CA ILE A 106 -17.96 7.75 -12.22
C ILE A 106 -19.32 8.04 -11.63
N LYS A 107 -19.90 7.07 -10.94
CA LYS A 107 -21.19 7.19 -10.28
C LYS A 107 -20.99 7.21 -8.77
N PHE A 108 -21.53 8.22 -8.09
CA PHE A 108 -21.56 8.27 -6.64
C PHE A 108 -22.74 7.44 -6.12
N ALA A 109 -22.47 6.42 -5.31
CA ALA A 109 -23.44 5.46 -4.80
C ALA A 109 -23.90 5.76 -3.35
N GLY A 110 -23.33 6.80 -2.71
CA GLY A 110 -23.66 7.18 -1.34
C GLY A 110 -22.48 7.03 -0.39
N PHE A 111 -22.76 7.15 0.92
CA PHE A 111 -21.75 7.11 1.97
C PHE A 111 -21.82 5.82 2.78
N ASN A 112 -20.66 5.36 3.23
CA ASN A 112 -20.55 4.31 4.24
C ASN A 112 -19.82 4.85 5.48
N LYS A 113 -20.46 4.69 6.66
CA LYS A 113 -19.87 5.05 7.95
C LYS A 113 -19.11 3.88 8.60
N GLU A 114 -19.39 2.66 8.16
CA GLU A 114 -18.71 1.45 8.62
C GLU A 114 -17.47 1.21 7.75
N ILE A 115 -16.39 1.91 8.08
CA ILE A 115 -15.13 1.77 7.37
C ILE A 115 -14.34 0.63 8.01
N SER A 116 -13.83 -0.31 7.20
CA SER A 116 -13.02 -1.41 7.71
C SER A 116 -11.71 -0.90 8.32
N LYS A 117 -11.21 -1.59 9.34
CA LYS A 117 -9.95 -1.22 10.00
C LYS A 117 -8.74 -1.31 9.06
N ASP A 118 -8.84 -2.15 8.04
CA ASP A 118 -7.78 -2.31 7.03
C ASP A 118 -7.69 -1.12 6.08
N GLN A 119 -8.81 -0.43 5.86
CA GLN A 119 -8.87 0.77 5.03
C GLN A 119 -8.56 2.05 5.82
N TYR A 120 -8.92 2.06 7.10
CA TYR A 120 -8.82 3.25 7.93
C TYR A 120 -8.63 2.93 9.41
N ALA A 121 -7.48 3.28 9.95
CA ALA A 121 -7.24 3.24 11.40
C ALA A 121 -7.79 4.52 12.04
N SER A 122 -8.99 4.43 12.62
CA SER A 122 -9.64 5.54 13.31
C SER A 122 -8.86 5.98 14.54
N GLN A 123 -8.80 7.30 14.75
CA GLN A 123 -8.31 7.90 15.99
C GLN A 123 -9.50 8.40 16.81
N PRO A 124 -9.31 8.59 18.14
CA PRO A 124 -10.31 9.26 18.96
C PRO A 124 -10.68 10.63 18.35
N ASP A 125 -11.97 10.95 18.32
CA ASP A 125 -12.52 12.20 17.78
C ASP A 125 -12.46 12.37 16.24
N ASP A 126 -12.10 11.34 15.48
CA ASP A 126 -12.23 11.35 14.03
C ASP A 126 -13.70 11.33 13.60
N ILE A 127 -14.02 12.21 12.65
CA ILE A 127 -15.28 12.14 11.90
C ILE A 127 -14.91 11.68 10.50
N ALA A 128 -15.08 10.40 10.22
CA ALA A 128 -14.69 9.81 8.94
C ALA A 128 -15.87 9.15 8.24
N VAL A 129 -15.88 9.22 6.92
CA VAL A 129 -16.86 8.59 6.05
C VAL A 129 -16.20 8.15 4.76
N ALA A 130 -16.51 6.93 4.30
CA ALA A 130 -16.14 6.49 2.97
C ALA A 130 -17.22 6.93 1.96
N ALA A 131 -16.79 7.52 0.87
CA ALA A 131 -17.67 7.85 -0.25
C ALA A 131 -17.57 6.72 -1.29
N ASN A 132 -18.67 6.00 -1.51
CA ASN A 132 -18.68 4.83 -2.39
C ASN A 132 -18.93 5.28 -3.84
N PHE A 133 -18.04 4.88 -4.73
CA PHE A 133 -18.15 5.14 -6.15
C PHE A 133 -18.11 3.84 -6.95
N MET A 134 -18.91 3.79 -7.99
CA MET A 134 -18.80 2.80 -9.05
C MET A 134 -18.16 3.47 -10.26
N ILE A 135 -17.00 2.96 -10.67
CA ILE A 135 -16.25 3.46 -11.82
C ILE A 135 -16.35 2.44 -12.94
N THR A 136 -16.79 2.88 -14.12
CA THR A 136 -16.79 2.05 -15.33
C THR A 136 -15.74 2.59 -16.30
N ASN A 137 -14.79 1.75 -16.68
CA ASN A 137 -13.75 2.14 -17.62
C ASN A 137 -14.27 2.19 -19.08
N PRO A 138 -13.49 2.73 -20.03
CA PRO A 138 -13.90 2.78 -21.44
C PRO A 138 -14.22 1.42 -22.09
N SER A 139 -13.70 0.32 -21.54
CA SER A 139 -14.01 -1.05 -22.02
C SER A 139 -15.30 -1.63 -21.41
N GLY A 140 -15.95 -0.92 -20.47
CA GLY A 140 -17.16 -1.35 -19.79
C GLY A 140 -16.94 -2.18 -18.52
N LYS A 141 -15.69 -2.39 -18.09
CA LYS A 141 -15.40 -3.08 -16.83
C LYS A 141 -15.67 -2.15 -15.65
N GLN A 142 -16.28 -2.70 -14.60
CA GLN A 142 -16.68 -1.96 -13.41
C GLN A 142 -15.75 -2.24 -12.23
N PHE A 143 -15.50 -1.19 -11.46
CA PHE A 143 -14.68 -1.19 -10.25
C PHE A 143 -15.37 -0.39 -9.17
N ASN A 144 -15.11 -0.73 -7.91
CA ASN A 144 -15.53 0.07 -6.77
C ASN A 144 -14.34 0.89 -6.28
N ALA A 145 -14.59 2.15 -5.93
CA ALA A 145 -13.64 3.01 -5.26
C ALA A 145 -14.30 3.65 -4.03
N ASN A 146 -13.56 3.67 -2.92
CA ASN A 146 -14.07 4.11 -1.63
C ASN A 146 -13.10 5.10 -0.94
N PRO A 147 -12.82 6.27 -1.55
CA PRO A 147 -12.01 7.29 -0.91
C PRO A 147 -12.64 7.74 0.40
N ILE A 148 -11.80 8.03 1.41
CA ILE A 148 -12.26 8.39 2.73
C ILE A 148 -12.04 9.88 2.96
N PHE A 149 -13.10 10.56 3.37
CA PHE A 149 -13.08 11.91 3.89
C PHE A 149 -13.10 11.88 5.41
N CYS A 150 -12.15 12.56 6.02
CA CYS A 150 -12.01 12.59 7.48
C CYS A 150 -11.79 14.01 7.97
N ILE A 151 -12.43 14.36 9.08
CA ILE A 151 -12.11 15.53 9.87
C ILE A 151 -11.40 15.06 11.14
N ARG A 152 -10.14 15.45 11.28
CA ARG A 152 -9.27 15.13 12.41
C ARG A 152 -8.69 16.40 12.99
N ASN A 153 -8.86 16.65 14.27
CA ASN A 153 -8.36 17.86 14.94
C ASN A 153 -8.78 19.17 14.22
N LYS A 154 -10.01 19.21 13.67
CA LYS A 154 -10.56 20.30 12.86
C LYS A 154 -9.90 20.51 11.50
N GLU A 155 -9.02 19.63 11.08
CA GLU A 155 -8.40 19.61 9.74
C GLU A 155 -9.04 18.52 8.87
N ILE A 156 -9.16 18.83 7.59
CA ILE A 156 -9.61 17.85 6.60
C ILE A 156 -8.41 16.98 6.22
N LYS A 157 -8.60 15.67 6.35
CA LYS A 157 -7.68 14.64 5.85
C LYS A 157 -8.40 13.83 4.77
N VAL A 158 -7.75 13.67 3.64
CA VAL A 158 -8.28 12.93 2.49
C VAL A 158 -7.45 11.68 2.28
N PHE A 159 -8.11 10.52 2.28
CA PHE A 159 -7.48 9.26 1.94
C PHE A 159 -8.01 8.83 0.58
N SER A 160 -7.16 8.96 -0.42
CA SER A 160 -7.49 8.60 -1.80
C SER A 160 -7.55 7.08 -1.95
N ASP A 161 -8.40 6.63 -2.86
CA ASP A 161 -8.39 5.25 -3.30
C ASP A 161 -7.64 5.12 -4.63
N TYR A 162 -6.85 4.04 -4.77
CA TYR A 162 -5.99 3.77 -5.91
C TYR A 162 -6.40 2.45 -6.57
N LEU A 163 -6.88 2.55 -7.79
CA LEU A 163 -7.18 1.41 -8.64
C LEU A 163 -5.96 1.10 -9.51
N PHE A 164 -5.04 0.29 -9.00
CA PHE A 164 -3.75 0.03 -9.63
C PHE A 164 -3.86 -0.55 -11.03
N ASP A 165 -4.76 -1.53 -11.24
CA ASP A 165 -4.97 -2.15 -12.54
C ASP A 165 -5.42 -1.15 -13.62
N GLU A 166 -6.07 -0.06 -13.23
CA GLU A 166 -6.61 0.96 -14.11
C GLU A 166 -5.75 2.23 -14.14
N HIS A 167 -4.74 2.32 -13.27
CA HIS A 167 -3.92 3.52 -13.05
C HIS A 167 -4.76 4.77 -12.78
N VAL A 168 -5.70 4.62 -11.85
CA VAL A 168 -6.64 5.66 -11.46
C VAL A 168 -6.53 5.92 -9.96
N LYS A 169 -6.48 7.22 -9.59
CA LYS A 169 -6.61 7.72 -8.23
C LYS A 169 -7.91 8.49 -8.12
N LEU A 170 -8.74 8.16 -7.13
CA LEU A 170 -9.94 8.91 -6.79
C LEU A 170 -9.81 9.46 -5.38
N SER A 171 -10.09 10.75 -5.22
CA SER A 171 -10.05 11.45 -3.93
C SER A 171 -11.40 12.14 -3.69
N CYS A 172 -11.96 12.03 -2.49
CA CYS A 172 -13.12 12.83 -2.05
C CYS A 172 -12.59 13.90 -1.09
N TYR A 173 -12.56 15.17 -1.53
CA TYR A 173 -11.92 16.25 -0.76
C TYR A 173 -12.87 17.23 -0.13
N LYS A 174 -14.18 17.17 -0.48
CA LYS A 174 -15.21 18.00 0.11
C LYS A 174 -16.55 17.27 0.10
N ILE A 175 -17.30 17.44 1.18
CA ILE A 175 -18.68 17.02 1.31
C ILE A 175 -19.51 18.25 1.65
N ASP A 176 -20.58 18.49 0.93
CA ASP A 176 -21.51 19.57 1.18
C ASP A 176 -22.87 18.98 1.64
N PRO A 177 -23.16 19.04 2.95
CA PRO A 177 -24.41 18.50 3.47
C PRO A 177 -25.66 19.28 3.04
N GLN A 178 -25.52 20.56 2.63
CA GLN A 178 -26.67 21.39 2.25
C GLN A 178 -27.16 21.03 0.85
N THR A 179 -26.24 20.71 -0.05
CA THR A 179 -26.56 20.33 -1.43
C THR A 179 -26.55 18.81 -1.63
N GLU A 180 -26.25 18.06 -0.58
CA GLU A 180 -26.10 16.58 -0.60
C GLU A 180 -25.13 16.13 -1.69
N SER A 181 -24.02 16.86 -1.85
CA SER A 181 -23.05 16.62 -2.90
C SER A 181 -21.65 16.35 -2.37
N VAL A 182 -20.86 15.67 -3.18
CA VAL A 182 -19.45 15.39 -2.95
C VAL A 182 -18.60 16.02 -4.04
N SER A 183 -17.47 16.60 -3.65
CA SER A 183 -16.46 17.05 -4.60
C SER A 183 -15.34 16.02 -4.65
N VAL A 184 -15.06 15.53 -5.85
CA VAL A 184 -14.07 14.50 -6.09
C VAL A 184 -13.01 14.99 -7.07
N LYS A 185 -11.83 14.45 -6.94
CA LYS A 185 -10.73 14.61 -7.88
C LYS A 185 -10.38 13.26 -8.47
N PHE A 186 -10.48 13.15 -9.79
CA PHE A 186 -10.14 11.97 -10.57
C PHE A 186 -8.81 12.22 -11.28
N LEU A 187 -7.86 11.35 -11.07
CA LEU A 187 -6.56 11.37 -11.75
C LEU A 187 -6.33 10.03 -12.43
N LYS A 188 -6.24 10.05 -13.77
CA LYS A 188 -5.65 8.95 -14.52
C LYS A 188 -4.16 9.24 -14.65
N TYR A 189 -3.34 8.29 -14.29
CA TYR A 189 -1.89 8.43 -14.38
C TYR A 189 -1.30 7.33 -15.27
N GLU A 190 -0.26 7.68 -15.98
CA GLU A 190 0.50 6.72 -16.76
C GLU A 190 1.59 6.14 -15.87
N THR A 191 1.60 4.83 -15.72
CA THR A 191 2.77 4.14 -15.21
C THR A 191 3.52 3.55 -16.40
N LEU A 192 4.81 3.46 -16.28
CA LEU A 192 5.61 2.75 -17.28
C LEU A 192 5.31 1.24 -17.28
N ASN A 193 4.34 0.76 -16.49
CA ASN A 193 4.05 -0.65 -16.20
C ASN A 193 5.33 -1.44 -15.82
N LEU A 194 6.32 -0.74 -15.32
CA LEU A 194 7.60 -1.30 -14.91
C LEU A 194 7.69 -1.22 -13.39
N MET A 195 7.50 -2.37 -12.76
CA MET A 195 7.93 -2.55 -11.39
C MET A 195 9.40 -2.94 -11.40
N GLU A 196 10.22 -2.13 -10.77
CA GLU A 196 11.64 -2.41 -10.64
C GLU A 196 11.85 -3.37 -9.47
N LEU A 197 12.31 -4.58 -9.80
CA LEU A 197 12.64 -5.62 -8.84
C LEU A 197 14.15 -5.81 -8.80
N GLU A 198 14.67 -5.90 -7.59
CA GLU A 198 16.05 -6.27 -7.36
C GLU A 198 16.11 -7.72 -6.89
N VAL A 199 16.86 -8.54 -7.61
CA VAL A 199 17.08 -9.94 -7.26
C VAL A 199 18.56 -10.13 -6.93
N ALA A 200 18.84 -10.46 -5.65
CA ALA A 200 20.17 -10.82 -5.21
C ALA A 200 20.30 -12.35 -5.11
N GLU A 201 21.36 -12.89 -5.67
CA GLU A 201 21.76 -14.29 -5.55
C GLU A 201 22.85 -14.40 -4.48
N ASN A 202 22.97 -15.59 -3.88
CA ASN A 202 23.89 -15.84 -2.77
C ASN A 202 23.66 -14.90 -1.58
N ALA A 203 22.42 -14.46 -1.39
CA ALA A 203 22.06 -13.66 -0.24
C ALA A 203 22.35 -14.45 1.05
N PRO A 204 22.99 -13.83 2.05
CA PRO A 204 23.23 -14.50 3.31
C PRO A 204 21.90 -14.93 3.93
N ARG A 205 21.88 -16.14 4.51
CA ARG A 205 20.71 -16.61 5.25
C ARG A 205 20.42 -15.63 6.39
N ASN A 206 19.16 -15.27 6.53
CA ASN A 206 18.73 -14.49 7.70
C ASN A 206 18.54 -15.38 8.92
N ASP A 207 19.59 -16.10 9.32
CA ASP A 207 19.64 -16.70 10.65
C ASP A 207 19.89 -15.56 11.64
N MET A 208 18.81 -14.92 12.06
CA MET A 208 18.90 -13.79 12.97
C MET A 208 19.07 -14.32 14.39
N ILE A 209 20.28 -14.24 14.91
CA ILE A 209 20.53 -14.41 16.34
C ILE A 209 20.23 -13.05 17.00
N VAL A 210 19.10 -12.95 17.67
CA VAL A 210 18.81 -11.78 18.50
C VAL A 210 19.58 -11.92 19.82
N ILE A 211 20.70 -11.23 19.94
CA ILE A 211 21.43 -11.15 21.22
C ILE A 211 20.84 -9.96 21.98
N GLN A 212 20.01 -10.21 22.97
CA GLN A 212 19.59 -9.21 23.91
C GLN A 212 20.61 -9.10 25.06
N SER A 213 21.43 -8.08 25.03
CA SER A 213 22.34 -7.76 26.15
C SER A 213 21.59 -6.91 27.16
N ILE A 214 21.34 -7.46 28.35
CA ILE A 214 20.77 -6.72 29.48
C ILE A 214 21.95 -6.23 30.34
N LEU A 215 22.21 -4.94 30.34
CA LEU A 215 23.16 -4.30 31.25
C LEU A 215 22.47 -4.08 32.60
N PHE A 216 22.89 -4.82 33.61
CA PHE A 216 22.45 -4.58 35.00
C PHE A 216 23.44 -3.61 35.64
N PRO A 217 23.10 -2.32 35.80
CA PRO A 217 23.94 -1.39 36.56
C PRO A 217 24.00 -1.88 38.01
N GLY A 218 25.21 -2.17 38.50
CA GLY A 218 25.41 -2.67 39.86
C GLY A 218 25.63 -4.16 40.03
N ILE A 219 25.65 -4.97 38.93
CA ILE A 219 25.90 -6.42 39.00
C ILE A 219 27.24 -6.73 39.73
N ASN A 220 28.21 -5.85 39.62
CA ASN A 220 29.50 -5.98 40.33
C ASN A 220 29.34 -5.83 41.85
N MET A 221 28.34 -5.10 42.35
CA MET A 221 28.05 -4.99 43.79
C MET A 221 27.39 -6.31 44.32
N PHE A 222 26.63 -7.01 43.48
CA PHE A 222 26.03 -8.29 43.84
C PHE A 222 27.09 -9.35 44.14
N TRP A 223 28.13 -9.40 43.32
CA TRP A 223 29.26 -10.34 43.51
C TRP A 223 30.11 -9.99 44.73
N PHE A 224 30.26 -8.73 45.05
CA PHE A 224 30.95 -8.32 46.29
C PHE A 224 30.20 -8.75 47.55
N GLY A 225 28.88 -8.73 47.55
CA GLY A 225 28.07 -9.15 48.69
C GLY A 225 28.02 -10.67 48.91
N SER A 226 28.42 -11.50 47.94
CA SER A 226 28.43 -12.97 48.07
C SER A 226 29.79 -13.52 48.51
N LEU A 227 30.80 -12.64 48.71
CA LEU A 227 32.15 -13.01 49.14
C LEU A 227 32.47 -12.68 50.61
N ILE A 228 31.47 -12.22 51.40
CA ILE A 228 31.58 -11.94 52.83
C ILE A 228 30.79 -13.04 53.62
#